data_e64f87adae68198581d8eed954896861
#
_entry.id   e64f87adae68198581d8eed954896861
#
_cell.length_a   1.000
_cell.length_b   1.000
_cell.length_c   1.000
_cell.angle_alpha   90.00
_cell.angle_beta   90.00
_cell.angle_gamma   90.00
#
_symmetry.space_group_name_H-M   'P 1'
#
loop_
_entity.id
_entity.type
_entity.pdbx_description
1 polymer ?
#
loop_
_entity_poly.entity_id
_entity_poly.type
_entity_poly.pdbx_seq_one_letter_code
_entity_poly.pdbx_strand_id
1 'polypeptide(L)'
;MNDYMRALHQRFYREPDFSELEEDIENTRQEIRDFLDKMQRRRLMHLVDTQNLLREKISLASFTAGFKLAWGLSKELEANGLYSFDEEETERACRQMREEERNYGKA
;
A
#
# COMPACT_ATOMS: atom_id res chain seq x y z
N MET A 1 -2.07 20.02 -0.87
CA MET A 1 -1.84 18.76 -0.16
C MET A 1 -1.83 17.54 -1.09
N ASN A 2 -2.77 17.45 -2.02
CA ASN A 2 -2.82 16.31 -2.94
C ASN A 2 -1.59 16.20 -3.85
N ASP A 3 -1.02 17.34 -4.26
CA ASP A 3 0.19 17.36 -5.11
C ASP A 3 1.44 16.90 -4.37
N TYR A 4 1.54 17.25 -3.09
CA TYR A 4 2.65 16.81 -2.25
C TYR A 4 2.62 15.30 -2.00
N MET A 5 1.44 14.77 -1.69
CA MET A 5 1.26 13.33 -1.48
C MET A 5 1.51 12.55 -2.76
N ARG A 6 1.10 13.08 -3.89
CA ARG A 6 1.39 12.48 -5.20
C ARG A 6 2.88 12.42 -5.48
N ALA A 7 3.60 13.49 -5.18
CA ALA A 7 5.06 13.55 -5.35
C ALA A 7 5.78 12.54 -4.46
N LEU A 8 5.36 12.40 -3.20
CA LEU A 8 5.89 11.40 -2.28
C LEU A 8 5.60 9.98 -2.75
N HIS A 9 4.39 9.74 -3.22
CA HIS A 9 3.99 8.45 -3.76
C HIS A 9 4.86 8.06 -4.95
N GLN A 10 5.06 8.96 -5.90
CA GLN A 10 5.90 8.70 -7.07
C GLN A 10 7.35 8.40 -6.70
N ARG A 11 7.85 9.07 -5.67
CA ARG A 11 9.25 8.92 -5.26
C ARG A 11 9.51 7.69 -4.41
N PHE A 12 8.64 7.37 -3.48
CA PHE A 12 8.90 6.36 -2.46
C PHE A 12 8.12 5.07 -2.62
N TYR A 13 6.96 5.11 -3.29
CA TYR A 13 6.19 3.91 -3.52
C TYR A 13 6.87 3.03 -4.54
N ARG A 14 6.96 1.75 -4.21
CA ARG A 14 7.41 0.71 -5.14
C ARG A 14 6.30 -0.30 -5.30
N GLU A 15 5.85 -0.49 -6.53
CA GLU A 15 4.82 -1.47 -6.82
C GLU A 15 5.32 -2.87 -6.49
N PRO A 16 4.56 -3.66 -5.70
CA PRO A 16 4.94 -5.05 -5.43
C PRO A 16 4.99 -5.86 -6.73
N ASP A 17 5.82 -6.89 -6.73
CA ASP A 17 5.94 -7.78 -7.88
C ASP A 17 4.82 -8.81 -7.86
N PHE A 18 3.80 -8.58 -8.68
CA PHE A 18 2.70 -9.50 -8.93
C PHE A 18 2.71 -9.99 -10.38
N SER A 19 3.90 -10.22 -10.93
CA SER A 19 4.09 -10.56 -12.34
C SER A 19 3.30 -11.79 -12.79
N GLU A 20 3.13 -12.80 -11.95
CA GLU A 20 2.34 -13.99 -12.28
C GLU A 20 0.87 -13.65 -12.49
N LEU A 21 0.29 -12.82 -11.61
CA LEU A 21 -1.09 -12.37 -11.74
C LEU A 21 -1.26 -11.45 -12.94
N GLU A 22 -0.31 -10.56 -13.16
CA GLU A 22 -0.32 -9.65 -14.31
C GLU A 22 -0.25 -10.40 -15.63
N GLU A 23 0.59 -11.43 -15.71
CA GLU A 23 0.70 -12.30 -16.87
C GLU A 23 -0.59 -13.06 -17.11
N ASP A 24 -1.22 -13.59 -16.08
CA ASP A 24 -2.50 -14.29 -16.17
C ASP A 24 -3.61 -13.36 -16.68
N ILE A 25 -3.65 -12.14 -16.16
CA ILE A 25 -4.60 -11.12 -16.61
C ILE A 25 -4.38 -10.80 -18.10
N GLU A 26 -3.16 -10.61 -18.52
CA GLU A 26 -2.82 -10.27 -19.91
C GLU A 26 -3.16 -11.44 -20.85
N ASN A 27 -2.86 -12.65 -20.48
CA ASN A 27 -3.18 -13.85 -21.28
C ASN A 27 -4.70 -14.02 -21.41
N THR A 28 -5.42 -13.86 -20.34
CA THR A 28 -6.89 -13.94 -20.33
C THR A 28 -7.51 -12.82 -21.15
N ARG A 29 -6.97 -11.63 -21.06
CA ARG A 29 -7.42 -10.48 -21.86
C ARG A 29 -7.26 -10.74 -23.34
N GLN A 30 -6.12 -11.31 -23.76
CA GLN A 30 -5.88 -11.66 -25.15
C GLN A 30 -6.81 -12.76 -25.65
N GLU A 31 -7.06 -13.79 -24.84
CA GLU A 31 -8.02 -14.85 -25.15
C GLU A 31 -9.42 -14.29 -25.39
N ILE A 32 -9.88 -13.42 -24.51
CA ILE A 32 -11.19 -12.75 -24.64
C ILE A 32 -11.22 -11.91 -25.91
N ARG A 33 -10.16 -11.14 -26.16
CA ARG A 33 -10.05 -10.26 -27.32
C ARG A 33 -10.24 -11.02 -28.64
N ASP A 34 -9.70 -12.23 -28.73
CA ASP A 34 -9.76 -13.04 -29.97
C ASP A 34 -11.18 -13.45 -30.34
N PHE A 35 -12.11 -13.48 -29.38
CA PHE A 35 -13.52 -13.80 -29.61
C PHE A 35 -14.40 -12.58 -29.86
N LEU A 36 -13.86 -11.37 -29.78
CA LEU A 36 -14.63 -10.13 -29.82
C LEU A 36 -14.55 -9.46 -31.21
N ASP A 37 -15.63 -8.79 -31.60
CA ASP A 37 -15.63 -7.89 -32.76
C ASP A 37 -14.95 -6.57 -32.42
N LYS A 38 -14.83 -5.66 -33.41
CA LYS A 38 -14.13 -4.39 -33.26
C LYS A 38 -14.76 -3.49 -32.18
N MET A 39 -16.08 -3.45 -32.08
CA MET A 39 -16.76 -2.62 -31.08
C MET A 39 -16.58 -3.19 -29.68
N GLN A 40 -16.69 -4.51 -29.55
CA GLN A 40 -16.49 -5.20 -28.27
C GLN A 40 -15.04 -5.07 -27.80
N ARG A 41 -14.06 -5.12 -28.70
CA ARG A 41 -12.64 -4.89 -28.37
C ARG A 41 -12.41 -3.50 -27.81
N ARG A 42 -13.07 -2.48 -28.34
CA ARG A 42 -12.99 -1.11 -27.83
C ARG A 42 -13.55 -1.02 -26.40
N ARG A 43 -14.65 -1.71 -26.13
CA ARG A 43 -15.25 -1.78 -24.81
C ARG A 43 -14.33 -2.49 -23.81
N LEU A 44 -13.70 -3.58 -24.23
CA LEU A 44 -12.72 -4.29 -23.42
C LEU A 44 -11.53 -3.37 -23.09
N MET A 45 -11.01 -2.65 -24.08
CA MET A 45 -9.93 -1.69 -23.88
C MET A 45 -10.31 -0.60 -22.87
N HIS A 46 -11.53 -0.06 -22.99
CA HIS A 46 -12.05 0.93 -22.05
C HIS A 46 -12.12 0.37 -20.62
N LEU A 47 -12.57 -0.87 -20.47
CA LEU A 47 -12.62 -1.54 -19.16
C LEU A 47 -11.22 -1.66 -18.56
N VAL A 48 -10.25 -2.12 -19.33
CA VAL A 48 -8.85 -2.28 -18.89
C VAL A 48 -8.26 -0.93 -18.48
N ASP A 49 -8.43 0.09 -19.30
CA ASP A 49 -7.92 1.43 -19.02
C ASP A 49 -8.56 2.03 -17.76
N THR A 50 -9.85 1.83 -17.58
CA THR A 50 -10.57 2.31 -16.41
C THR A 50 -10.12 1.57 -15.14
N GLN A 51 -9.92 0.27 -15.22
CA GLN A 51 -9.38 -0.52 -14.11
C GLN A 51 -7.98 -0.08 -13.71
N ASN A 52 -7.13 0.19 -14.69
CA ASN A 52 -5.77 0.69 -14.43
C ASN A 52 -5.81 2.06 -13.75
N LEU A 53 -6.70 2.94 -14.18
CA LEU A 53 -6.89 4.24 -13.54
C LEU A 53 -7.40 4.09 -12.10
N LEU A 54 -8.36 3.20 -11.87
CA LEU A 54 -8.87 2.90 -10.54
C LEU A 54 -7.75 2.37 -9.63
N ARG A 55 -6.93 1.47 -10.14
CA ARG A 55 -5.77 0.91 -9.43
C ARG A 55 -4.80 2.01 -8.99
N GLU A 56 -4.48 2.94 -9.89
CA GLU A 56 -3.60 4.07 -9.58
C GLU A 56 -4.18 4.95 -8.48
N LYS A 57 -5.47 5.25 -8.55
CA LYS A 57 -6.16 6.06 -7.55
C LYS A 57 -6.23 5.37 -6.19
N ILE A 58 -6.49 4.07 -6.15
CA ILE A 58 -6.49 3.28 -4.92
C ILE A 58 -5.09 3.26 -4.31
N SER A 59 -4.06 3.06 -5.13
CA SER A 59 -2.67 3.06 -4.68
C SER A 59 -2.30 4.39 -4.01
N LEU A 60 -2.61 5.52 -4.65
CA LEU A 60 -2.34 6.84 -4.10
C LEU A 60 -3.15 7.10 -2.83
N ALA A 61 -4.42 6.74 -2.82
CA ALA A 61 -5.29 6.92 -1.65
C ALA A 61 -4.82 6.09 -0.46
N SER A 62 -4.42 4.85 -0.69
CA SER A 62 -3.91 3.95 0.34
C SER A 62 -2.57 4.44 0.90
N PHE A 63 -1.67 4.90 0.04
CA PHE A 63 -0.40 5.50 0.44
C PHE A 63 -0.64 6.74 1.31
N THR A 64 -1.54 7.62 0.89
CA THR A 64 -1.89 8.83 1.61
C THR A 64 -2.49 8.53 2.98
N ALA A 65 -3.40 7.57 3.05
CA ALA A 65 -4.02 7.14 4.31
C ALA A 65 -2.98 6.57 5.27
N GLY A 66 -2.09 5.71 4.77
CA GLY A 66 -0.99 5.15 5.57
C GLY A 66 -0.03 6.21 6.10
N PHE A 67 0.33 7.16 5.26
CA PHE A 67 1.19 8.27 5.64
C PHE A 67 0.55 9.12 6.74
N LYS A 68 -0.72 9.49 6.57
CA LYS A 68 -1.46 10.29 7.57
C LYS A 68 -1.60 9.56 8.89
N LEU A 69 -1.87 8.26 8.85
CA LEU A 69 -1.95 7.44 10.05
C LEU A 69 -0.62 7.41 10.79
N ALA A 70 0.47 7.14 10.10
CA ALA A 70 1.81 7.11 10.67
C ALA A 70 2.21 8.46 11.27
N TRP A 71 1.91 9.54 10.55
CA TRP A 71 2.19 10.89 11.02
C TRP A 71 1.38 11.24 12.27
N GLY A 72 0.09 10.90 12.28
CA GLY A 72 -0.79 11.12 13.43
C GLY A 72 -0.34 10.35 14.66
N LEU A 73 0.02 9.09 14.50
CA LEU A 73 0.55 8.26 15.58
C LEU A 73 1.87 8.82 16.12
N SER A 74 2.77 9.24 15.24
CA SER A 74 4.04 9.85 15.62
C SER A 74 3.84 11.10 16.47
N LYS A 75 2.89 11.97 16.08
CA LYS A 75 2.56 13.19 16.83
C LYS A 75 1.97 12.89 18.20
N GLU A 76 1.07 11.95 18.30
CA GLU A 76 0.49 11.54 19.58
C GLU A 76 1.55 10.98 20.53
N LEU A 77 2.44 10.17 20.02
CA LEU A 77 3.51 9.57 20.79
C LEU A 77 4.48 10.64 21.32
N GLU A 78 4.78 11.65 20.53
CA GLU A 78 5.61 12.80 20.96
C GLU A 78 4.88 13.67 21.98
N ALA A 79 3.62 14.01 21.72
CA ALA A 79 2.84 14.92 22.56
C ALA A 79 2.60 14.38 23.96
N ASN A 80 2.42 13.08 24.09
CA ASN A 80 2.15 12.42 25.38
C ASN A 80 3.42 12.00 26.14
N GLY A 81 4.60 12.22 25.56
CA GLY A 81 5.85 11.81 26.15
C GLY A 81 5.99 10.29 26.34
N LEU A 82 5.14 9.53 25.69
CA LEU A 82 5.12 8.07 25.80
C LEU A 82 6.28 7.41 25.07
N TYR A 83 6.76 8.04 24.02
CA TYR A 83 7.93 7.59 23.28
C TYR A 83 8.70 8.77 22.73
N SER A 84 9.95 8.96 23.15
CA SER A 84 10.90 9.70 22.34
C SER A 84 11.55 8.67 21.39
N PHE A 85 11.90 9.10 20.19
CA PHE A 85 12.66 8.27 19.26
C PHE A 85 14.14 8.21 19.65
N ASP A 86 14.42 8.25 20.95
CA ASP A 86 15.73 8.05 21.53
C ASP A 86 16.05 6.54 21.50
N GLU A 87 17.26 6.19 21.14
CA GLU A 87 17.70 4.78 21.06
C GLU A 87 17.40 4.00 22.33
N GLU A 88 17.56 4.59 23.50
CA GLU A 88 17.28 3.98 24.79
C GLU A 88 15.81 3.60 24.96
N GLU A 89 14.90 4.46 24.54
CA GLU A 89 13.45 4.19 24.67
C GLU A 89 12.97 3.18 23.64
N THR A 90 13.54 3.19 22.44
CA THR A 90 13.26 2.15 21.43
C THR A 90 13.73 0.79 21.93
N GLU A 91 14.90 0.72 22.56
CA GLU A 91 15.40 -0.52 23.16
C GLU A 91 14.53 -1.00 24.31
N ARG A 92 14.04 -0.10 25.14
CA ARG A 92 13.11 -0.45 26.24
C ARG A 92 11.79 -0.98 25.70
N ALA A 93 11.22 -0.33 24.68
CA ALA A 93 10.01 -0.78 24.05
C ALA A 93 10.18 -2.18 23.45
N CYS A 94 11.28 -2.42 22.75
CA CYS A 94 11.61 -3.73 22.19
C CYS A 94 11.80 -4.81 23.28
N ARG A 95 12.43 -4.46 24.41
CA ARG A 95 12.58 -5.38 25.54
C ARG A 95 11.25 -5.72 26.18
N GLN A 96 10.39 -4.73 26.37
CA GLN A 96 9.05 -4.91 26.94
C GLN A 96 8.19 -5.83 26.07
N MET A 97 8.23 -5.64 24.76
CA MET A 97 7.53 -6.52 23.83
C MET A 97 8.04 -7.95 23.89
N ARG A 98 9.35 -8.15 24.01
CA ARG A 98 9.95 -9.48 24.14
C ARG A 98 9.56 -10.17 25.45
N GLU A 99 9.47 -9.43 26.55
CA GLU A 99 9.03 -9.95 27.85
C GLU A 99 7.55 -10.33 27.82
N GLU A 100 6.71 -9.53 27.20
CA GLU A 100 5.28 -9.82 27.01
C GLU A 100 5.08 -11.07 26.15
N GLU A 101 5.84 -11.22 25.07
CA GLU A 101 5.82 -12.42 24.24
C GLU A 101 6.26 -13.67 25.00
N ARG A 102 7.28 -13.55 25.86
CA ARG A 102 7.71 -14.67 26.72
C ARG A 102 6.62 -15.08 27.72
N ASN A 103 5.94 -14.11 28.30
CA ASN A 103 4.87 -14.37 29.25
C ASN A 103 3.64 -14.99 28.57
N TYR A 104 3.38 -14.61 27.32
CA TYR A 104 2.33 -15.21 26.52
C TYR A 104 2.63 -16.65 26.10
N GLY A 105 3.90 -16.97 25.88
CA GLY A 105 4.33 -18.33 25.51
C GLY A 105 4.40 -19.32 26.67
N LYS A 106 4.18 -18.88 27.92
CA LYS A 106 4.26 -19.70 29.12
C LYS A 106 2.90 -20.08 29.74
N ALA A 107 1.82 -19.67 29.09
CA ALA A 107 0.47 -19.98 29.59
C ALA A 107 -0.04 -21.39 29.15
#